data_b7c1acd0d568202877be9e8288c5e574
#
_entry.id   b7c1acd0d568202877be9e8288c5e574
#
_cell.length_a   1.000
_cell.length_b   1.000
_cell.length_c   1.000
_cell.angle_alpha   90.00
_cell.angle_beta   90.00
_cell.angle_gamma   90.00
#
_symmetry.space_group_name_H-M   'P 1'
#
loop_
_entity.id
_entity.type
_entity.pdbx_description
1 polymer ?
#
loop_
_entity_poly.entity_id
_entity_poly.type
_entity_poly.pdbx_seq_one_letter_code
_entity_poly.pdbx_strand_id
1 'polypeptide(L)'
;MNAPIDITNVILKTDRLTLRPWRESDLHDFYAYASVDGVGQMAGWLPHADLEESRRILTHFIDGKHTFALEYRGKVIGSLGVEEYREALYPELAALQGRSIGYVLSKTYWGQGLMPEAVKAVTQWLFNNAHLDFIFVGHFDWNNQSRRVIEKCGFRYLRSTTYETRYGTVETTMDYVLYHPERSKPHADT
;
A
#
# COMPACT_ATOMS: atom_id res chain seq x y z
N MET A 1 -14.97 8.54 -5.29
CA MET A 1 -15.54 7.17 -5.16
C MET A 1 -14.43 6.12 -5.28
N ASN A 2 -14.53 5.03 -4.55
CA ASN A 2 -13.58 3.91 -4.67
C ASN A 2 -13.76 3.19 -6.02
N ALA A 3 -12.76 3.28 -6.90
CA ALA A 3 -12.78 2.60 -8.18
C ALA A 3 -12.63 1.06 -8.00
N PRO A 4 -13.24 0.21 -8.82
CA PRO A 4 -13.03 -1.23 -8.76
C PRO A 4 -11.58 -1.56 -9.15
N ILE A 5 -10.97 -2.50 -8.41
CA ILE A 5 -9.60 -2.97 -8.66
C ILE A 5 -9.59 -4.50 -8.71
N ASP A 6 -9.02 -5.05 -9.76
CA ASP A 6 -8.71 -6.49 -9.89
C ASP A 6 -7.33 -6.65 -10.53
N ILE A 7 -6.40 -7.21 -9.77
CA ILE A 7 -5.02 -7.45 -10.23
C ILE A 7 -4.76 -8.89 -10.70
N THR A 8 -5.78 -9.71 -10.85
CA THR A 8 -5.65 -11.16 -11.14
C THR A 8 -4.65 -11.46 -12.28
N ASN A 9 -4.63 -10.63 -13.31
CA ASN A 9 -3.76 -10.79 -14.48
C ASN A 9 -2.69 -9.69 -14.59
N VAL A 10 -2.41 -8.96 -13.50
CA VAL A 10 -1.48 -7.84 -13.50
C VAL A 10 -0.11 -8.28 -13.03
N ILE A 11 0.90 -8.11 -13.87
CA ILE A 11 2.30 -8.30 -13.51
C ILE A 11 3.06 -7.03 -13.91
N LEU A 12 3.61 -6.35 -12.90
CA LEU A 12 4.42 -5.14 -13.11
C LEU A 12 5.88 -5.50 -12.88
N LYS A 13 6.72 -5.18 -13.86
CA LYS A 13 8.17 -5.37 -13.75
C LYS A 13 8.84 -4.01 -13.64
N THR A 14 9.77 -3.92 -12.71
CA THR A 14 10.66 -2.78 -12.52
C THR A 14 12.12 -3.22 -12.76
N ASP A 15 13.08 -2.35 -12.50
CA ASP A 15 14.50 -2.71 -12.65
C ASP A 15 14.91 -3.89 -11.74
N ARG A 16 14.28 -3.99 -10.56
CA ARG A 16 14.68 -4.98 -9.53
C ARG A 16 13.55 -5.88 -9.05
N LEU A 17 12.28 -5.45 -9.19
CA LEU A 17 11.12 -6.13 -8.61
C LEU A 17 10.19 -6.69 -9.69
N THR A 18 9.47 -7.74 -9.32
CA THR A 18 8.24 -8.17 -9.98
C THR A 18 7.09 -8.04 -8.98
N LEU A 19 6.09 -7.21 -9.32
CA LEU A 19 4.87 -7.08 -8.54
C LEU A 19 3.79 -7.92 -9.23
N ARG A 20 3.19 -8.84 -8.50
CA ARG A 20 2.26 -9.83 -9.05
C ARG A 20 1.18 -10.21 -8.03
N PRO A 21 0.09 -10.88 -8.45
CA PRO A 21 -0.82 -11.51 -7.51
C PRO A 21 -0.10 -12.51 -6.60
N TRP A 22 -0.63 -12.66 -5.39
CA TRP A 22 -0.19 -13.66 -4.42
C TRP A 22 -0.52 -15.09 -4.88
N ARG A 23 0.28 -16.06 -4.43
CA ARG A 23 0.11 -17.48 -4.68
C ARG A 23 0.19 -18.24 -3.34
N GLU A 24 -0.44 -19.38 -3.25
CA GLU A 24 -0.34 -20.24 -2.05
C GLU A 24 1.12 -20.62 -1.73
N SER A 25 1.94 -20.80 -2.76
CA SER A 25 3.39 -21.09 -2.62
C SER A 25 4.20 -19.98 -1.95
N ASP A 26 3.67 -18.77 -1.82
CA ASP A 26 4.35 -17.63 -1.21
C ASP A 26 4.28 -17.64 0.34
N LEU A 27 3.55 -18.60 0.92
CA LEU A 27 3.25 -18.64 2.35
C LEU A 27 4.49 -18.56 3.25
N HIS A 28 5.53 -19.29 2.92
CA HIS A 28 6.74 -19.30 3.74
C HIS A 28 7.52 -17.99 3.67
N ASP A 29 7.59 -17.38 2.50
CA ASP A 29 8.19 -16.06 2.33
C ASP A 29 7.38 -14.99 3.06
N PHE A 30 6.05 -15.08 2.99
CA PHE A 30 5.15 -14.18 3.71
C PHE A 30 5.36 -14.27 5.22
N TYR A 31 5.30 -15.47 5.79
CA TYR A 31 5.53 -15.67 7.22
C TYR A 31 6.93 -15.19 7.64
N ALA A 32 7.94 -15.44 6.82
CA ALA A 32 9.32 -15.08 7.13
C ALA A 32 9.52 -13.58 7.42
N TYR A 33 8.77 -12.68 6.76
CA TYR A 33 8.85 -11.26 7.08
C TYR A 33 7.72 -10.77 8.00
N ALA A 34 6.53 -11.37 7.91
CA ALA A 34 5.37 -10.92 8.67
C ALA A 34 5.46 -11.29 10.17
N SER A 35 6.25 -12.32 10.52
CA SER A 35 6.53 -12.70 11.91
C SER A 35 7.64 -11.88 12.58
N VAL A 36 8.32 -11.01 11.83
CA VAL A 36 9.43 -10.21 12.37
C VAL A 36 8.91 -9.01 13.14
N ASP A 37 9.37 -8.86 14.38
CA ASP A 37 9.03 -7.69 15.21
C ASP A 37 9.45 -6.38 14.56
N GLY A 38 8.58 -5.38 14.64
CA GLY A 38 8.76 -4.06 14.06
C GLY A 38 8.39 -3.96 12.58
N VAL A 39 7.97 -5.04 11.91
CA VAL A 39 7.50 -4.99 10.52
C VAL A 39 6.02 -4.62 10.47
N GLY A 40 5.18 -5.43 11.09
CA GLY A 40 3.72 -5.23 11.09
C GLY A 40 3.28 -3.98 11.83
N GLN A 41 3.95 -3.63 12.90
CA GLN A 41 3.63 -2.45 13.70
C GLN A 41 3.74 -1.14 12.89
N MET A 42 4.62 -1.10 11.88
CA MET A 42 4.71 0.04 10.94
C MET A 42 3.43 0.24 10.10
N ALA A 43 2.57 -0.79 10.03
CA ALA A 43 1.31 -0.79 9.28
C ALA A 43 0.08 -1.09 10.15
N GLY A 44 0.22 -1.08 11.48
CA GLY A 44 -0.88 -1.19 12.45
C GLY A 44 -1.33 -2.63 12.77
N TRP A 45 -0.46 -3.63 12.60
CA TRP A 45 -0.71 -5.02 12.97
C TRP A 45 0.49 -5.65 13.70
N LEU A 46 0.24 -6.67 14.51
CA LEU A 46 1.28 -7.38 15.26
C LEU A 46 1.96 -8.44 14.38
N PRO A 47 3.21 -8.85 14.74
CA PRO A 47 3.86 -9.97 14.08
C PRO A 47 2.96 -11.21 14.06
N HIS A 48 2.91 -11.91 12.94
CA HIS A 48 2.15 -13.15 12.82
C HIS A 48 2.67 -14.19 13.81
N ALA A 49 1.77 -14.73 14.62
CA ALA A 49 2.11 -15.67 15.68
C ALA A 49 2.61 -17.02 15.12
N ASP A 50 2.03 -17.45 14.00
CA ASP A 50 2.33 -18.73 13.37
C ASP A 50 2.08 -18.73 11.85
N LEU A 51 2.40 -19.85 11.23
CA LEU A 51 2.22 -20.04 9.79
C LEU A 51 0.73 -20.09 9.40
N GLU A 52 -0.15 -20.52 10.30
CA GLU A 52 -1.58 -20.62 10.04
C GLU A 52 -2.24 -19.23 10.00
N GLU A 53 -1.81 -18.33 10.86
CA GLU A 53 -2.22 -16.93 10.77
C GLU A 53 -1.82 -16.31 9.41
N SER A 54 -0.57 -16.55 8.99
CA SER A 54 -0.10 -16.10 7.67
C SER A 54 -0.91 -16.72 6.54
N ARG A 55 -1.30 -17.99 6.64
CA ARG A 55 -2.13 -18.67 5.63
C ARG A 55 -3.49 -18.00 5.49
N ARG A 56 -4.15 -17.71 6.60
CA ARG A 56 -5.47 -17.03 6.58
C ARG A 56 -5.39 -15.66 5.90
N ILE A 57 -4.35 -14.89 6.20
CA ILE A 57 -4.14 -13.56 5.61
C ILE A 57 -3.75 -13.67 4.13
N LEU A 58 -2.92 -14.65 3.76
CA LEU A 58 -2.57 -14.93 2.38
C LEU A 58 -3.80 -15.30 1.54
N THR A 59 -4.68 -16.16 2.06
CA THR A 59 -5.96 -16.48 1.39
C THR A 59 -6.78 -15.21 1.16
N HIS A 60 -6.85 -14.33 2.16
CA HIS A 60 -7.54 -13.04 2.00
C HIS A 60 -6.92 -12.17 0.89
N PHE A 61 -5.59 -12.14 0.75
CA PHE A 61 -4.92 -11.41 -0.34
C PHE A 61 -5.23 -12.02 -1.71
N ILE A 62 -5.24 -13.36 -1.82
CA ILE A 62 -5.56 -14.07 -3.05
C ILE A 62 -7.01 -13.81 -3.47
N ASP A 63 -7.95 -13.96 -2.56
CA ASP A 63 -9.39 -13.79 -2.81
C ASP A 63 -9.76 -12.32 -3.08
N GLY A 64 -9.12 -11.40 -2.36
CA GLY A 64 -9.36 -9.95 -2.46
C GLY A 64 -8.89 -9.33 -3.77
N LYS A 65 -7.88 -9.91 -4.43
CA LYS A 65 -7.38 -9.50 -5.77
C LYS A 65 -6.97 -8.03 -5.89
N HIS A 66 -6.53 -7.42 -4.81
CA HIS A 66 -6.10 -6.01 -4.78
C HIS A 66 -4.77 -5.79 -4.06
N THR A 67 -4.07 -6.87 -3.66
CA THR A 67 -2.77 -6.78 -2.98
C THR A 67 -1.69 -7.47 -3.80
N PHE A 68 -0.64 -6.73 -4.18
CA PHE A 68 0.53 -7.27 -4.87
C PHE A 68 1.50 -7.92 -3.89
N ALA A 69 2.05 -9.07 -4.28
CA ALA A 69 3.29 -9.60 -3.73
C ALA A 69 4.48 -8.90 -4.40
N LEU A 70 5.45 -8.46 -3.60
CA LEU A 70 6.70 -7.87 -4.09
C LEU A 70 7.77 -8.95 -4.16
N GLU A 71 8.07 -9.41 -5.35
CA GLU A 71 9.09 -10.43 -5.59
C GLU A 71 10.42 -9.79 -5.98
N TYR A 72 11.49 -10.16 -5.27
CA TYR A 72 12.86 -9.75 -5.51
C TYR A 72 13.75 -10.97 -5.57
N ARG A 73 14.41 -11.21 -6.72
CA ARG A 73 15.30 -12.37 -6.95
C ARG A 73 14.64 -13.72 -6.60
N GLY A 74 13.36 -13.89 -7.00
CA GLY A 74 12.62 -15.14 -6.79
C GLY A 74 12.09 -15.34 -5.37
N LYS A 75 12.16 -14.33 -4.49
CA LYS A 75 11.65 -14.37 -3.12
C LYS A 75 10.65 -13.25 -2.91
N VAL A 76 9.51 -13.53 -2.26
CA VAL A 76 8.56 -12.49 -1.86
C VAL A 76 9.07 -11.81 -0.59
N ILE A 77 9.29 -10.50 -0.69
CA ILE A 77 9.90 -9.69 0.37
C ILE A 77 8.97 -8.63 0.96
N GLY A 78 7.75 -8.53 0.49
CA GLY A 78 6.80 -7.52 0.95
C GLY A 78 5.48 -7.58 0.21
N SER A 79 4.60 -6.65 0.54
CA SER A 79 3.29 -6.47 -0.06
C SER A 79 2.97 -5.01 -0.33
N LEU A 80 2.11 -4.77 -1.34
CA LEU A 80 1.51 -3.47 -1.60
C LEU A 80 0.03 -3.69 -1.94
N GLY A 81 -0.86 -3.25 -1.06
CA GLY A 81 -2.30 -3.31 -1.22
C GLY A 81 -2.86 -2.03 -1.86
N VAL A 82 -3.91 -2.19 -2.68
CA VAL A 82 -4.70 -1.10 -3.24
C VAL A 82 -6.07 -1.13 -2.56
N GLU A 83 -6.17 -0.41 -1.46
CA GLU A 83 -7.27 -0.47 -0.51
C GLU A 83 -8.35 0.56 -0.81
N GLU A 84 -9.52 0.39 -0.21
CA GLU A 84 -10.53 1.43 -0.18
C GLU A 84 -10.14 2.54 0.79
N TYR A 85 -10.41 3.79 0.39
CA TYR A 85 -10.33 4.91 1.31
C TYR A 85 -11.71 5.21 1.92
N ARG A 86 -11.74 5.86 3.08
CA ARG A 86 -12.97 6.26 3.75
C ARG A 86 -13.59 7.48 3.07
N GLU A 87 -14.46 7.26 2.09
CA GLU A 87 -15.08 8.32 1.27
C GLU A 87 -15.73 9.42 2.10
N ALA A 88 -16.36 9.06 3.21
CA ALA A 88 -17.02 10.01 4.09
C ALA A 88 -16.10 11.07 4.71
N LEU A 89 -14.78 10.81 4.75
CA LEU A 89 -13.80 11.78 5.23
C LEU A 89 -13.35 12.79 4.16
N TYR A 90 -13.75 12.58 2.89
CA TYR A 90 -13.27 13.34 1.74
C TYR A 90 -14.41 13.68 0.78
N PRO A 91 -15.47 14.39 1.27
CA PRO A 91 -16.63 14.73 0.44
C PRO A 91 -16.26 15.60 -0.76
N GLU A 92 -15.17 16.38 -0.67
CA GLU A 92 -14.63 17.19 -1.75
C GLU A 92 -14.11 16.36 -2.95
N LEU A 93 -13.89 15.06 -2.77
CA LEU A 93 -13.42 14.14 -3.81
C LEU A 93 -14.51 13.20 -4.31
N ALA A 94 -15.77 13.40 -3.92
CA ALA A 94 -16.88 12.48 -4.24
C ALA A 94 -17.12 12.27 -5.74
N ALA A 95 -16.76 13.25 -6.58
CA ALA A 95 -16.89 13.16 -8.03
C ALA A 95 -15.71 12.46 -8.72
N LEU A 96 -14.65 12.15 -7.99
CA LEU A 96 -13.41 11.60 -8.51
C LEU A 96 -13.28 10.11 -8.16
N GLN A 97 -12.56 9.37 -9.03
CA GLN A 97 -12.21 7.97 -8.81
C GLN A 97 -10.86 7.87 -8.09
N GLY A 98 -10.83 7.18 -6.96
CA GLY A 98 -9.59 7.05 -6.19
C GLY A 98 -9.45 5.73 -5.46
N ARG A 99 -8.27 5.51 -4.89
CA ARG A 99 -7.94 4.40 -3.99
C ARG A 99 -6.90 4.85 -2.98
N SER A 100 -6.76 4.10 -1.91
CA SER A 100 -5.62 4.21 -0.99
C SER A 100 -4.62 3.10 -1.26
N ILE A 101 -3.35 3.34 -1.00
CA ILE A 101 -2.33 2.28 -1.00
C ILE A 101 -1.72 2.10 0.37
N GLY A 102 -1.44 0.84 0.72
CA GLY A 102 -0.69 0.47 1.92
C GLY A 102 0.41 -0.52 1.55
N TYR A 103 1.53 -0.50 2.26
CA TYR A 103 2.66 -1.37 1.94
C TYR A 103 3.45 -1.80 3.16
N VAL A 104 4.09 -2.94 3.03
CA VAL A 104 5.01 -3.51 4.01
C VAL A 104 6.21 -4.12 3.28
N LEU A 105 7.40 -3.97 3.83
CA LEU A 105 8.62 -4.56 3.31
C LEU A 105 9.36 -5.29 4.44
N SER A 106 9.91 -6.45 4.13
CA SER A 106 10.82 -7.18 5.01
C SER A 106 11.95 -6.27 5.48
N LYS A 107 12.23 -6.29 6.79
CA LYS A 107 13.19 -5.42 7.47
C LYS A 107 14.59 -5.47 6.86
N THR A 108 15.01 -6.64 6.38
CA THR A 108 16.30 -6.86 5.73
C THR A 108 16.49 -6.03 4.45
N TYR A 109 15.40 -5.60 3.82
CA TYR A 109 15.43 -4.86 2.56
C TYR A 109 15.13 -3.37 2.71
N TRP A 110 15.04 -2.87 3.94
CA TRP A 110 14.85 -1.45 4.20
C TRP A 110 16.03 -0.61 3.74
N GLY A 111 15.80 0.65 3.43
CA GLY A 111 16.85 1.60 3.02
C GLY A 111 17.42 1.42 1.61
N GLN A 112 17.01 0.39 0.87
CA GLN A 112 17.55 0.06 -0.45
C GLN A 112 16.78 0.68 -1.64
N GLY A 113 15.76 1.50 -1.36
CA GLY A 113 14.95 2.14 -2.40
C GLY A 113 13.95 1.24 -3.12
N LEU A 114 13.74 -0.01 -2.66
CA LEU A 114 12.83 -0.98 -3.29
C LEU A 114 11.36 -0.56 -3.15
N MET A 115 10.95 -0.07 -1.98
CA MET A 115 9.55 0.36 -1.81
C MET A 115 9.18 1.59 -2.66
N PRO A 116 9.99 2.66 -2.75
CA PRO A 116 9.73 3.73 -3.72
C PRO A 116 9.61 3.26 -5.16
N GLU A 117 10.41 2.27 -5.57
CA GLU A 117 10.34 1.65 -6.90
C GLU A 117 8.99 0.94 -7.11
N ALA A 118 8.56 0.13 -6.14
CA ALA A 118 7.26 -0.55 -6.17
C ALA A 118 6.09 0.43 -6.21
N VAL A 119 6.09 1.44 -5.33
CA VAL A 119 5.03 2.45 -5.26
C VAL A 119 4.90 3.21 -6.58
N LYS A 120 6.01 3.63 -7.20
CA LYS A 120 5.97 4.31 -8.51
C LYS A 120 5.37 3.43 -9.61
N ALA A 121 5.74 2.14 -9.66
CA ALA A 121 5.19 1.22 -10.65
C ALA A 121 3.68 1.03 -10.48
N VAL A 122 3.21 0.84 -9.24
CA VAL A 122 1.78 0.67 -8.96
C VAL A 122 1.00 1.95 -9.22
N THR A 123 1.49 3.11 -8.79
CA THR A 123 0.79 4.38 -9.03
C THR A 123 0.67 4.69 -10.52
N GLN A 124 1.71 4.42 -11.30
CA GLN A 124 1.66 4.58 -12.76
C GLN A 124 0.62 3.64 -13.38
N TRP A 125 0.58 2.37 -12.96
CA TRP A 125 -0.42 1.42 -13.42
C TRP A 125 -1.84 1.84 -13.04
N LEU A 126 -2.06 2.30 -11.80
CA LEU A 126 -3.35 2.77 -11.32
C LEU A 126 -3.87 3.96 -12.14
N PHE A 127 -3.01 4.90 -12.48
CA PHE A 127 -3.40 6.03 -13.32
C PHE A 127 -3.67 5.63 -14.77
N ASN A 128 -2.82 4.83 -15.38
CA ASN A 128 -2.89 4.52 -16.80
C ASN A 128 -3.95 3.45 -17.15
N ASN A 129 -4.14 2.45 -16.25
CA ASN A 129 -4.95 1.27 -16.54
C ASN A 129 -6.24 1.21 -15.71
N ALA A 130 -6.20 1.60 -14.44
CA ALA A 130 -7.39 1.69 -13.60
C ALA A 130 -8.06 3.07 -13.65
N HIS A 131 -7.48 4.01 -14.41
CA HIS A 131 -8.01 5.34 -14.68
C HIS A 131 -8.37 6.16 -13.43
N LEU A 132 -7.58 6.02 -12.36
CA LEU A 132 -7.79 6.80 -11.15
C LEU A 132 -7.48 8.29 -11.37
N ASP A 133 -8.18 9.14 -10.64
CA ASP A 133 -7.94 10.58 -10.60
C ASP A 133 -6.96 10.93 -9.48
N PHE A 134 -6.96 10.14 -8.40
CA PHE A 134 -6.06 10.33 -7.27
C PHE A 134 -5.77 9.02 -6.54
N ILE A 135 -4.70 9.03 -5.76
CA ILE A 135 -4.28 7.93 -4.89
C ILE A 135 -3.93 8.51 -3.53
N PHE A 136 -4.45 7.90 -2.47
CA PHE A 136 -4.07 8.18 -1.09
C PHE A 136 -2.98 7.24 -0.59
N VAL A 137 -2.21 7.72 0.37
CA VAL A 137 -1.31 6.92 1.21
C VAL A 137 -1.15 7.62 2.55
N GLY A 138 -1.00 6.86 3.62
CA GLY A 138 -0.75 7.42 4.95
C GLY A 138 0.42 6.74 5.66
N HIS A 139 0.91 7.39 6.69
CA HIS A 139 1.88 6.82 7.63
C HIS A 139 1.56 7.30 9.05
N PHE A 140 1.91 6.52 10.06
CA PHE A 140 1.90 6.99 11.45
C PHE A 140 2.90 8.12 11.62
N ASP A 141 2.57 9.14 12.40
CA ASP A 141 3.38 10.36 12.55
C ASP A 141 4.83 10.10 12.95
N TRP A 142 5.08 9.04 13.71
CA TRP A 142 6.41 8.57 14.12
C TRP A 142 7.14 7.72 13.06
N ASN A 143 6.43 7.22 11.99
CA ASN A 143 7.00 6.33 10.97
C ASN A 143 7.73 7.13 9.87
N ASN A 144 8.91 7.65 10.19
CA ASN A 144 9.73 8.43 9.26
C ASN A 144 10.22 7.64 8.03
N GLN A 145 10.27 6.29 8.12
CA GLN A 145 10.63 5.47 6.96
C GLN A 145 9.55 5.54 5.87
N SER A 146 8.30 5.33 6.25
CA SER A 146 7.18 5.44 5.32
C SER A 146 7.04 6.85 4.78
N ARG A 147 7.18 7.88 5.62
CA ARG A 147 7.22 9.27 5.20
C ARG A 147 8.19 9.51 4.05
N ARG A 148 9.44 9.04 4.17
CA ARG A 148 10.47 9.21 3.12
C ARG A 148 10.11 8.49 1.81
N VAL A 149 9.44 7.33 1.87
CA VAL A 149 8.93 6.63 0.69
C VAL A 149 7.87 7.49 -0.01
N ILE A 150 6.89 7.97 0.75
CA ILE A 150 5.76 8.78 0.28
C ILE A 150 6.27 10.06 -0.42
N GLU A 151 7.17 10.81 0.24
CA GLU A 151 7.75 12.03 -0.30
C GLU A 151 8.56 11.78 -1.59
N LYS A 152 9.36 10.71 -1.64
CA LYS A 152 10.12 10.30 -2.84
C LYS A 152 9.23 9.89 -4.03
N CYS A 153 7.99 9.51 -3.77
CA CYS A 153 7.01 9.15 -4.80
C CYS A 153 6.14 10.35 -5.24
N GLY A 154 6.39 11.55 -4.70
CA GLY A 154 5.74 12.78 -5.13
C GLY A 154 4.37 13.04 -4.52
N PHE A 155 3.96 12.26 -3.52
CA PHE A 155 2.74 12.52 -2.78
C PHE A 155 2.87 13.81 -1.97
N ARG A 156 1.75 14.53 -1.84
CA ARG A 156 1.66 15.78 -1.08
C ARG A 156 0.83 15.56 0.18
N TYR A 157 1.28 16.12 1.29
CA TYR A 157 0.53 16.10 2.53
C TYR A 157 -0.84 16.75 2.35
N LEU A 158 -1.85 16.10 2.90
CA LEU A 158 -3.24 16.56 2.84
C LEU A 158 -3.73 16.97 4.22
N ARG A 159 -3.75 16.05 5.17
CA ARG A 159 -4.20 16.28 6.55
C ARG A 159 -3.72 15.21 7.52
N SER A 160 -3.94 15.44 8.81
CA SER A 160 -3.81 14.40 9.85
C SER A 160 -5.18 13.81 10.13
N THR A 161 -5.19 12.50 10.37
CA THR A 161 -6.37 11.74 10.82
C THR A 161 -5.98 10.79 11.94
N THR A 162 -6.89 9.93 12.37
CA THR A 162 -6.62 8.88 13.35
C THR A 162 -6.88 7.51 12.74
N TYR A 163 -6.10 6.53 13.17
CA TYR A 163 -6.22 5.15 12.77
C TYR A 163 -6.21 4.24 14.01
N GLU A 164 -7.22 3.39 14.13
CA GLU A 164 -7.26 2.35 15.15
C GLU A 164 -6.52 1.13 14.63
N THR A 165 -5.43 0.77 15.31
CA THR A 165 -4.61 -0.39 14.95
C THR A 165 -5.34 -1.70 15.26
N ARG A 166 -4.93 -2.78 14.62
CA ARG A 166 -5.50 -4.12 14.90
C ARG A 166 -5.19 -4.64 16.30
N TYR A 167 -4.29 -3.99 17.03
CA TYR A 167 -3.97 -4.30 18.44
C TYR A 167 -4.52 -3.27 19.43
N GLY A 168 -5.48 -2.43 18.98
CA GLY A 168 -6.32 -1.60 19.87
C GLY A 168 -5.70 -0.27 20.31
N THR A 169 -4.61 0.19 19.69
CA THR A 169 -4.13 1.57 19.90
C THR A 169 -4.70 2.51 18.84
N VAL A 170 -4.85 3.79 19.20
CA VAL A 170 -5.22 4.84 18.26
C VAL A 170 -3.97 5.64 17.95
N GLU A 171 -3.58 5.64 16.68
CA GLU A 171 -2.40 6.33 16.18
C GLU A 171 -2.79 7.55 15.35
N THR A 172 -1.98 8.59 15.41
CA THR A 172 -2.09 9.71 14.47
C THR A 172 -1.52 9.30 13.12
N THR A 173 -2.30 9.47 12.05
CA THR A 173 -1.84 9.26 10.68
C THR A 173 -1.69 10.58 9.94
N MET A 174 -0.65 10.66 9.14
CA MET A 174 -0.39 11.73 8.21
C MET A 174 -0.81 11.24 6.83
N ASP A 175 -1.89 11.81 6.29
CA ASP A 175 -2.47 11.40 5.01
C ASP A 175 -1.93 12.26 3.88
N TYR A 176 -1.59 11.62 2.80
CA TYR A 176 -1.02 12.23 1.60
C TYR A 176 -1.84 11.83 0.37
N VAL A 177 -1.79 12.66 -0.65
CA VAL A 177 -2.48 12.45 -1.93
C VAL A 177 -1.52 12.65 -3.11
N LEU A 178 -1.70 11.82 -4.13
CA LEU A 178 -1.09 11.99 -5.46
C LEU A 178 -2.23 12.08 -6.47
N TYR A 179 -2.33 13.21 -7.18
CA TYR A 179 -3.29 13.38 -8.27
C TYR A 179 -2.72 12.94 -9.61
N HIS A 180 -3.59 12.47 -10.49
CA HIS A 180 -3.23 12.19 -11.87
C HIS A 180 -2.63 13.45 -12.53
N PRO A 181 -1.46 13.37 -13.18
CA PRO A 181 -0.75 14.56 -13.67
C PRO A 181 -1.53 15.35 -14.73
N GLU A 182 -2.36 14.67 -15.54
CA GLU A 182 -3.09 15.27 -16.66
C GLU A 182 -4.59 15.47 -16.39
N ARG A 183 -5.11 15.05 -15.21
CA ARG A 183 -6.51 15.22 -14.86
C ARG A 183 -6.68 16.36 -13.86
N SER A 184 -7.80 17.05 -13.96
CA SER A 184 -8.09 18.24 -13.16
C SER A 184 -8.02 17.91 -11.67
N LYS A 185 -7.22 18.67 -10.93
CA LYS A 185 -7.31 18.73 -9.47
C LYS A 185 -8.66 19.33 -9.11
N PRO A 186 -9.30 18.90 -8.00
CA PRO A 186 -10.40 19.67 -7.45
C PRO A 186 -9.92 21.12 -7.26
N HIS A 187 -10.71 22.08 -7.71
CA HIS A 187 -10.42 23.48 -7.41
C HIS A 187 -10.36 23.60 -5.89
N ALA A 188 -9.21 23.99 -5.37
CA ALA A 188 -9.13 24.47 -4.01
C ALA A 188 -9.93 25.79 -4.04
N ASP A 189 -11.14 25.77 -3.50
CA ASP A 189 -11.85 27.02 -3.20
C ASP A 189 -10.96 27.80 -2.23
N THR A 190 -10.53 28.96 -2.69
CA THR A 190 -9.77 29.95 -1.93
C THR A 190 -10.57 30.52 -0.78
#